data_2537dcfacde2023a0eedcafd992e82f0
#
_entry.id   2537dcfacde2023a0eedcafd992e82f0
#
_cell.length_a   1.000
_cell.length_b   1.000
_cell.length_c   1.000
_cell.angle_alpha   90.00
_cell.angle_beta   90.00
_cell.angle_gamma   90.00
#
_symmetry.space_group_name_H-M   'P 1'
#
loop_
_entity.id
_entity.type
_entity.pdbx_description
1 polymer ?
#
loop_
_entity_poly.entity_id
_entity_poly.type
_entity_poly.pdbx_seq_one_letter_code
_entity_poly.pdbx_strand_id
1 'polypeptide(L)'
;MKMLTLDKFEEASEKVKEVTLETKLVYCDYLSDQTGNKVYLKPENMQFTGAYKVRGAYYKISTLSEEERQRGLITASAGNHAQGVAYSAKCYGCKAVSVMPTTTPLIKVNRTKSYGAEVVLYGDVYDEACAHALELAEKNGYTFIHPFDDLAVATGQGTIAMEIFKELPLV
;
A
#
# COMPACT_ATOMS: atom_id res chain seq x y z
N MET A 1 21.73 8.68 -1.17
CA MET A 1 20.30 8.46 -1.45
C MET A 1 20.19 7.53 -2.64
N LYS A 2 19.65 6.34 -2.50
CA LYS A 2 19.40 5.46 -3.64
C LYS A 2 18.30 6.11 -4.49
N MET A 3 18.62 6.51 -5.72
CA MET A 3 17.64 7.04 -6.66
C MET A 3 16.68 5.92 -7.10
N LEU A 4 15.42 6.28 -7.31
CA LEU A 4 14.46 5.40 -7.97
C LEU A 4 14.91 5.25 -9.44
N THR A 5 15.05 4.01 -9.89
CA THR A 5 15.52 3.71 -11.25
C THR A 5 14.47 2.92 -12.02
N LEU A 6 14.53 2.97 -13.34
CA LEU A 6 13.61 2.23 -14.21
C LEU A 6 13.66 0.73 -13.91
N ASP A 7 14.86 0.16 -13.77
CA ASP A 7 15.05 -1.26 -13.45
C ASP A 7 14.30 -1.67 -12.16
N LYS A 8 14.29 -0.76 -11.15
CA LYS A 8 13.56 -1.02 -9.90
C LYS A 8 12.05 -0.95 -10.07
N PHE A 9 11.55 -0.08 -10.93
CA PHE A 9 10.13 -0.06 -11.27
C PHE A 9 9.70 -1.27 -12.09
N GLU A 10 10.56 -1.76 -13.00
CA GLU A 10 10.34 -2.98 -13.77
C GLU A 10 10.29 -4.20 -12.84
N GLU A 11 11.28 -4.36 -11.93
CA GLU A 11 11.29 -5.41 -10.90
C GLU A 11 10.02 -5.37 -10.05
N ALA A 12 9.64 -4.18 -9.56
CA ALA A 12 8.43 -4.00 -8.76
C ALA A 12 7.17 -4.34 -9.57
N SER A 13 7.13 -3.96 -10.85
CA SER A 13 5.98 -4.25 -11.73
C SER A 13 5.74 -5.74 -11.90
N GLU A 14 6.80 -6.53 -12.04
CA GLU A 14 6.67 -8.00 -12.07
C GLU A 14 6.20 -8.54 -10.71
N LYS A 15 6.76 -8.02 -9.62
CA LYS A 15 6.44 -8.50 -8.27
C LYS A 15 5.00 -8.21 -7.84
N VAL A 16 4.48 -7.03 -8.11
CA VAL A 16 3.12 -6.66 -7.68
C VAL A 16 2.02 -7.41 -8.44
N LYS A 17 2.30 -8.01 -9.60
CA LYS A 17 1.33 -8.85 -10.34
C LYS A 17 0.76 -9.98 -9.49
N GLU A 18 1.50 -10.44 -8.49
CA GLU A 18 1.05 -11.50 -7.59
C GLU A 18 -0.18 -11.10 -6.74
N VAL A 19 -0.41 -9.78 -6.56
CA VAL A 19 -1.43 -9.25 -5.63
C VAL A 19 -2.27 -8.13 -6.21
N THR A 20 -2.11 -7.80 -7.48
CA THR A 20 -2.86 -6.72 -8.13
C THR A 20 -3.72 -7.22 -9.26
N LEU A 21 -4.85 -6.53 -9.46
CA LEU A 21 -5.63 -6.64 -10.68
C LEU A 21 -5.05 -5.69 -11.73
N GLU A 22 -5.03 -6.14 -12.97
CA GLU A 22 -4.72 -5.28 -14.11
C GLU A 22 -5.89 -4.30 -14.33
N THR A 23 -5.77 -3.11 -13.76
CA THR A 23 -6.77 -2.05 -13.91
C THR A 23 -6.54 -1.32 -15.23
N LYS A 24 -7.13 -1.83 -16.32
CA LYS A 24 -7.03 -1.22 -17.65
C LYS A 24 -7.43 0.24 -17.62
N LEU A 25 -6.80 1.05 -18.50
CA LEU A 25 -7.20 2.42 -18.71
C LEU A 25 -8.59 2.49 -19.34
N VAL A 26 -9.45 3.32 -18.79
CA VAL A 26 -10.81 3.53 -19.27
C VAL A 26 -10.93 4.96 -19.78
N TYR A 27 -11.26 5.12 -21.08
CA TYR A 27 -11.53 6.44 -21.63
C TYR A 27 -12.78 7.03 -20.98
N CYS A 28 -12.72 8.31 -20.62
CA CYS A 28 -13.80 9.02 -19.95
C CYS A 28 -14.33 10.14 -20.86
N ASP A 29 -15.39 9.87 -21.58
CA ASP A 29 -16.06 10.84 -22.48
C ASP A 29 -16.40 12.13 -21.74
N TYR A 30 -17.06 12.00 -20.59
CA TYR A 30 -17.54 13.14 -19.82
C TYR A 30 -16.40 14.12 -19.45
N LEU A 31 -15.30 13.62 -18.90
CA LEU A 31 -14.16 14.47 -18.54
C LEU A 31 -13.41 14.97 -19.79
N SER A 32 -13.39 14.18 -20.85
CA SER A 32 -12.76 14.58 -22.11
C SER A 32 -13.50 15.77 -22.74
N ASP A 33 -14.82 15.71 -22.78
CA ASP A 33 -15.67 16.81 -23.28
C ASP A 33 -15.57 18.06 -22.44
N GLN A 34 -15.53 17.91 -21.09
CA GLN A 34 -15.41 19.05 -20.18
C GLN A 34 -14.05 19.77 -20.29
N THR A 35 -12.98 19.04 -20.57
CA THR A 35 -11.61 19.58 -20.54
C THR A 35 -11.01 19.86 -21.92
N GLY A 36 -11.62 19.36 -22.98
CA GLY A 36 -11.08 19.38 -24.34
C GLY A 36 -9.84 18.49 -24.52
N ASN A 37 -9.60 17.56 -23.60
CA ASN A 37 -8.48 16.62 -23.63
C ASN A 37 -8.96 15.19 -23.76
N LYS A 38 -8.06 14.27 -24.11
CA LYS A 38 -8.33 12.83 -24.05
C LYS A 38 -8.05 12.33 -22.62
N VAL A 39 -9.10 12.15 -21.83
CA VAL A 39 -8.95 11.76 -20.42
C VAL A 39 -9.19 10.27 -20.27
N TYR A 40 -8.25 9.59 -19.59
CA TYR A 40 -8.33 8.19 -19.24
C TYR A 40 -8.27 8.02 -17.72
N LEU A 41 -9.01 7.07 -17.19
CA LEU A 41 -9.04 6.74 -15.77
C LEU A 41 -8.28 5.43 -15.54
N LYS A 42 -7.41 5.41 -14.53
CA LYS A 42 -6.76 4.21 -13.99
C LYS A 42 -7.51 3.80 -12.71
N PRO A 43 -8.45 2.81 -12.77
CA PRO A 43 -9.38 2.56 -11.68
C PRO A 43 -8.77 1.74 -10.53
N GLU A 44 -7.79 2.30 -9.83
CA GLU A 44 -7.11 1.66 -8.69
C GLU A 44 -8.02 1.37 -7.47
N ASN A 45 -9.22 1.95 -7.44
CA ASN A 45 -10.27 1.57 -6.49
C ASN A 45 -10.82 0.16 -6.73
N MET A 46 -10.50 -0.47 -7.86
CA MET A 46 -10.87 -1.85 -8.18
C MET A 46 -9.89 -2.89 -7.65
N GLN A 47 -8.77 -2.48 -7.08
CA GLN A 47 -7.82 -3.40 -6.44
C GLN A 47 -8.48 -4.19 -5.29
N PHE A 48 -7.94 -5.37 -4.93
CA PHE A 48 -8.47 -6.25 -3.88
C PHE A 48 -8.72 -5.53 -2.56
N THR A 49 -7.84 -4.57 -2.21
CA THR A 49 -7.98 -3.73 -1.00
C THR A 49 -8.78 -2.45 -1.25
N GLY A 50 -9.31 -2.26 -2.45
CA GLY A 50 -10.06 -1.07 -2.83
C GLY A 50 -9.21 0.19 -3.04
N ALA A 51 -7.88 0.05 -3.17
CA ALA A 51 -6.96 1.16 -3.40
C ALA A 51 -5.59 0.69 -3.88
N TYR A 52 -4.83 1.59 -4.49
CA TYR A 52 -3.47 1.34 -5.01
C TYR A 52 -2.42 1.01 -3.94
N LYS A 53 -2.67 1.31 -2.67
CA LYS A 53 -1.69 1.15 -1.58
C LYS A 53 -1.17 -0.28 -1.40
N VAL A 54 -1.90 -1.29 -1.86
CA VAL A 54 -1.45 -2.68 -1.86
C VAL A 54 -0.15 -2.87 -2.66
N ARG A 55 0.05 -2.14 -3.74
CA ARG A 55 1.25 -2.20 -4.59
C ARG A 55 2.52 -1.89 -3.79
N GLY A 56 2.55 -0.72 -3.15
CA GLY A 56 3.71 -0.30 -2.35
C GLY A 56 3.93 -1.15 -1.10
N ALA A 57 2.85 -1.50 -0.40
CA ALA A 57 2.94 -2.37 0.77
C ALA A 57 3.52 -3.74 0.41
N TYR A 58 3.02 -4.36 -0.66
CA TYR A 58 3.47 -5.68 -1.09
C TYR A 58 4.92 -5.66 -1.56
N TYR A 59 5.29 -4.70 -2.42
CA TYR A 59 6.67 -4.59 -2.89
C TYR A 59 7.63 -4.35 -1.74
N LYS A 60 7.32 -3.43 -0.81
CA LYS A 60 8.14 -3.22 0.40
C LYS A 60 8.34 -4.51 1.19
N ILE A 61 7.26 -5.23 1.47
CA ILE A 61 7.32 -6.48 2.25
C ILE A 61 8.12 -7.56 1.50
N SER A 62 8.04 -7.59 0.17
CA SER A 62 8.83 -8.51 -0.66
C SER A 62 10.34 -8.29 -0.56
N THR A 63 10.78 -7.04 -0.31
CA THR A 63 12.21 -6.70 -0.16
C THR A 63 12.79 -7.02 1.21
N LEU A 64 11.95 -7.35 2.18
CA LEU A 64 12.39 -7.74 3.52
C LEU A 64 12.98 -9.15 3.52
N SER A 65 13.93 -9.40 4.41
CA SER A 65 14.40 -10.76 4.69
C SER A 65 13.27 -11.60 5.31
N GLU A 66 13.42 -12.92 5.25
CA GLU A 66 12.46 -13.80 5.89
C GLU A 66 12.41 -13.57 7.41
N GLU A 67 13.56 -13.33 8.04
CA GLU A 67 13.65 -13.01 9.46
C GLU A 67 12.88 -11.73 9.81
N GLU A 68 13.02 -10.67 9.02
CA GLU A 68 12.27 -9.41 9.22
C GLU A 68 10.76 -9.63 9.10
N ARG A 69 10.31 -10.44 8.14
CA ARG A 69 8.89 -10.80 8.02
C ARG A 69 8.39 -11.63 9.19
N GLN A 70 9.18 -12.62 9.65
CA GLN A 70 8.79 -13.52 10.74
C GLN A 70 8.71 -12.81 12.09
N ARG A 71 9.49 -11.76 12.31
CA ARG A 71 9.33 -10.91 13.51
C ARG A 71 7.97 -10.23 13.57
N GLY A 72 7.30 -10.09 12.42
CA GLY A 72 6.01 -9.42 12.27
C GLY A 72 6.16 -8.00 11.75
N LEU A 73 5.08 -7.52 11.16
CA LEU A 73 5.01 -6.21 10.51
C LEU A 73 4.11 -5.28 11.31
N ILE A 74 4.44 -4.00 11.36
CA ILE A 74 3.60 -3.00 11.99
C ILE A 74 3.51 -1.74 11.12
N THR A 75 2.36 -1.09 11.14
CA THR A 75 2.16 0.20 10.49
C THR A 75 1.21 1.08 11.29
N ALA A 76 1.27 2.40 11.04
CA ALA A 76 0.27 3.35 11.50
C ALA A 76 -0.55 3.85 10.30
N SER A 77 -1.83 3.53 10.25
CA SER A 77 -2.71 4.01 9.19
C SER A 77 -4.18 3.70 9.50
N ALA A 78 -5.04 4.69 9.40
CA ALA A 78 -6.50 4.55 9.54
C ALA A 78 -7.22 4.10 8.25
N GLY A 79 -6.49 3.65 7.21
CA GLY A 79 -7.14 3.43 5.92
C GLY A 79 -6.43 2.46 4.98
N ASN A 80 -6.29 2.90 3.73
CA ASN A 80 -5.88 2.06 2.62
C ASN A 80 -4.50 1.41 2.78
N HIS A 81 -3.55 2.09 3.45
CA HIS A 81 -2.24 1.50 3.68
C HIS A 81 -2.29 0.36 4.70
N ALA A 82 -3.05 0.51 5.79
CA ALA A 82 -3.26 -0.55 6.77
C ALA A 82 -3.82 -1.82 6.11
N GLN A 83 -4.82 -1.66 5.23
CA GLN A 83 -5.40 -2.77 4.48
C GLN A 83 -4.39 -3.39 3.50
N GLY A 84 -3.58 -2.55 2.83
CA GLY A 84 -2.49 -3.01 1.96
C GLY A 84 -1.45 -3.84 2.70
N VAL A 85 -1.01 -3.39 3.87
CA VAL A 85 -0.06 -4.13 4.73
C VAL A 85 -0.68 -5.43 5.24
N ALA A 86 -1.93 -5.39 5.74
CA ALA A 86 -2.63 -6.57 6.24
C ALA A 86 -2.79 -7.66 5.16
N TYR A 87 -3.24 -7.24 3.96
CA TYR A 87 -3.40 -8.15 2.83
C TYR A 87 -2.06 -8.74 2.38
N SER A 88 -1.02 -7.93 2.27
CA SER A 88 0.32 -8.35 1.88
C SER A 88 0.94 -9.31 2.91
N ALA A 89 0.80 -9.01 4.20
CA ALA A 89 1.24 -9.88 5.28
C ALA A 89 0.57 -11.26 5.23
N LYS A 90 -0.74 -11.29 4.94
CA LYS A 90 -1.49 -12.55 4.75
C LYS A 90 -0.91 -13.37 3.59
N CYS A 91 -0.54 -12.73 2.47
CA CYS A 91 0.06 -13.42 1.33
C CYS A 91 1.43 -14.04 1.68
N TYR A 92 2.20 -13.38 2.55
CA TYR A 92 3.50 -13.88 3.04
C TYR A 92 3.40 -14.77 4.29
N GLY A 93 2.19 -15.03 4.81
CA GLY A 93 1.99 -15.84 6.02
C GLY A 93 2.62 -15.23 7.27
N CYS A 94 2.77 -13.92 7.36
CA CYS A 94 3.37 -13.24 8.50
C CYS A 94 2.37 -12.39 9.27
N LYS A 95 2.69 -12.13 10.55
CA LYS A 95 1.87 -11.29 11.44
C LYS A 95 1.89 -9.84 10.97
N ALA A 96 0.74 -9.17 11.02
CA ALA A 96 0.63 -7.73 10.85
C ALA A 96 -0.13 -7.08 12.00
N VAL A 97 0.35 -5.92 12.42
CA VAL A 97 -0.29 -5.04 13.41
C VAL A 97 -0.54 -3.69 12.75
N SER A 98 -1.73 -3.14 12.92
CA SER A 98 -2.04 -1.78 12.47
C SER A 98 -2.49 -0.93 13.64
N VAL A 99 -1.78 0.14 13.92
CA VAL A 99 -2.17 1.13 14.92
C VAL A 99 -3.00 2.20 14.22
N MET A 100 -4.18 2.47 14.75
CA MET A 100 -5.15 3.42 14.19
C MET A 100 -5.63 4.38 15.28
N PRO A 101 -5.92 5.64 14.94
CA PRO A 101 -6.61 6.53 15.88
C PRO A 101 -7.93 5.94 16.38
N THR A 102 -8.30 6.24 17.62
CA THR A 102 -9.59 5.80 18.23
C THR A 102 -10.79 6.30 17.45
N THR A 103 -10.64 7.42 16.75
CA THR A 103 -11.65 8.03 15.87
C THR A 103 -11.86 7.32 14.55
N THR A 104 -11.09 6.27 14.25
CA THR A 104 -11.18 5.53 12.98
C THR A 104 -12.54 4.86 12.82
N PRO A 105 -13.26 5.06 11.69
CA PRO A 105 -14.53 4.41 11.44
C PRO A 105 -14.45 2.88 11.52
N LEU A 106 -15.42 2.26 12.21
CA LEU A 106 -15.46 0.80 12.44
C LEU A 106 -15.37 -0.02 11.16
N ILE A 107 -15.91 0.48 10.06
CA ILE A 107 -15.83 -0.21 8.76
C ILE A 107 -14.37 -0.41 8.32
N LYS A 108 -13.50 0.58 8.55
CA LYS A 108 -12.06 0.49 8.21
C LYS A 108 -11.32 -0.44 9.16
N VAL A 109 -11.63 -0.38 10.44
CA VAL A 109 -11.10 -1.30 11.47
C VAL A 109 -11.44 -2.74 11.11
N ASN A 110 -12.72 -3.03 10.89
CA ASN A 110 -13.21 -4.36 10.58
C ASN A 110 -12.62 -4.91 9.25
N ARG A 111 -12.50 -4.03 8.24
CA ARG A 111 -11.91 -4.43 6.97
C ARG A 111 -10.42 -4.77 7.10
N THR A 112 -9.66 -4.05 7.91
CA THR A 112 -8.26 -4.39 8.19
C THR A 112 -8.15 -5.72 8.95
N LYS A 113 -8.99 -5.93 9.95
CA LYS A 113 -9.08 -7.21 10.68
C LYS A 113 -9.47 -8.38 9.76
N SER A 114 -10.34 -8.20 8.78
CA SER A 114 -10.75 -9.26 7.84
C SER A 114 -9.61 -9.78 6.96
N TYR A 115 -8.55 -8.99 6.80
CA TYR A 115 -7.31 -9.45 6.15
C TYR A 115 -6.35 -10.15 7.13
N GLY A 116 -6.72 -10.31 8.41
CA GLY A 116 -5.95 -11.06 9.39
C GLY A 116 -5.00 -10.21 10.25
N ALA A 117 -5.00 -8.88 10.09
CA ALA A 117 -4.18 -8.02 10.93
C ALA A 117 -4.80 -7.78 12.32
N GLU A 118 -3.95 -7.70 13.33
CA GLU A 118 -4.29 -7.15 14.63
C GLU A 118 -4.45 -5.63 14.52
N VAL A 119 -5.52 -5.07 15.08
CA VAL A 119 -5.74 -3.62 15.11
C VAL A 119 -5.67 -3.13 16.55
N VAL A 120 -4.78 -2.19 16.79
CA VAL A 120 -4.59 -1.45 18.04
C VAL A 120 -5.16 -0.06 17.83
N LEU A 121 -6.13 0.34 18.65
CA LEU A 121 -6.68 1.71 18.65
C LEU A 121 -5.94 2.53 19.69
N TYR A 122 -5.30 3.64 19.26
CA TYR A 122 -4.51 4.48 20.14
C TYR A 122 -4.47 5.93 19.65
N GLY A 123 -4.65 6.87 20.58
CA GLY A 123 -4.67 8.31 20.30
C GLY A 123 -5.86 8.75 19.45
N ASP A 124 -5.97 10.03 19.24
CA ASP A 124 -7.08 10.65 18.50
C ASP A 124 -6.67 11.06 17.08
N VAL A 125 -5.37 11.22 16.85
CA VAL A 125 -4.79 11.65 15.57
C VAL A 125 -3.71 10.69 15.07
N TYR A 126 -3.35 10.83 13.79
CA TYR A 126 -2.35 9.98 13.14
C TYR A 126 -0.99 10.00 13.86
N ASP A 127 -0.52 11.16 14.29
CA ASP A 127 0.82 11.30 14.89
C ASP A 127 0.94 10.51 16.19
N GLU A 128 -0.10 10.51 17.02
CA GLU A 128 -0.14 9.70 18.26
C GLU A 128 -0.15 8.20 17.95
N ALA A 129 -0.97 7.78 16.99
CA ALA A 129 -0.99 6.39 16.54
C ALA A 129 0.35 5.95 15.94
N CYS A 130 1.02 6.84 15.20
CA CYS A 130 2.33 6.59 14.59
C CYS A 130 3.42 6.46 15.66
N ALA A 131 3.46 7.37 16.64
CA ALA A 131 4.40 7.30 17.75
C ALA A 131 4.24 5.97 18.52
N HIS A 132 3.01 5.60 18.83
CA HIS A 132 2.74 4.32 19.51
C HIS A 132 3.09 3.10 18.66
N ALA A 133 2.90 3.15 17.34
CA ALA A 133 3.33 2.07 16.44
C ALA A 133 4.85 1.88 16.44
N LEU A 134 5.61 2.98 16.52
CA LEU A 134 7.07 2.93 16.60
C LEU A 134 7.53 2.37 17.95
N GLU A 135 6.91 2.74 19.07
CA GLU A 135 7.15 2.17 20.39
C GLU A 135 6.91 0.64 20.40
N LEU A 136 5.79 0.20 19.80
CA LEU A 136 5.47 -1.22 19.69
C LEU A 136 6.46 -1.95 18.76
N ALA A 137 6.92 -1.29 17.68
CA ALA A 137 7.92 -1.83 16.78
C ALA A 137 9.23 -2.12 17.53
N GLU A 138 9.73 -1.15 18.30
CA GLU A 138 10.95 -1.30 19.10
C GLU A 138 10.78 -2.39 20.18
N LYS A 139 9.72 -2.33 20.96
CA LYS A 139 9.44 -3.25 22.06
C LYS A 139 9.32 -4.71 21.62
N ASN A 140 8.69 -4.96 20.48
CA ASN A 140 8.39 -6.32 20.02
C ASN A 140 9.26 -6.78 18.84
N GLY A 141 10.17 -5.92 18.36
CA GLY A 141 11.04 -6.21 17.23
C GLY A 141 10.32 -6.23 15.88
N TYR A 142 9.13 -5.61 15.76
CA TYR A 142 8.38 -5.58 14.50
C TYR A 142 9.06 -4.70 13.45
N THR A 143 8.94 -5.08 12.19
CA THR A 143 9.37 -4.26 11.07
C THR A 143 8.30 -3.22 10.73
N PHE A 144 8.64 -1.94 10.84
CA PHE A 144 7.72 -0.85 10.53
C PHE A 144 7.60 -0.65 9.01
N ILE A 145 6.37 -0.66 8.51
CA ILE A 145 6.03 -0.43 7.09
C ILE A 145 5.46 0.97 6.95
N HIS A 146 6.30 1.90 6.48
CA HIS A 146 5.94 3.32 6.38
C HIS A 146 4.88 3.55 5.29
N PRO A 147 3.84 4.38 5.53
CA PRO A 147 2.73 4.56 4.58
C PRO A 147 3.06 5.36 3.31
N PHE A 148 4.19 6.08 3.27
CA PHE A 148 4.58 6.95 2.14
C PHE A 148 6.08 7.28 2.07
N ASP A 149 6.78 7.52 3.17
CA ASP A 149 8.19 7.92 3.19
C ASP A 149 9.14 6.72 3.27
N ASP A 150 9.08 5.86 2.25
CA ASP A 150 9.96 4.70 2.06
C ASP A 150 10.13 4.47 0.55
N LEU A 151 11.38 4.36 0.10
CA LEU A 151 11.68 4.23 -1.33
C LEU A 151 11.12 2.95 -1.95
N ALA A 152 11.08 1.85 -1.22
CA ALA A 152 10.49 0.62 -1.72
C ALA A 152 8.96 0.73 -1.81
N VAL A 153 8.31 1.38 -0.82
CA VAL A 153 6.87 1.69 -0.91
C VAL A 153 6.61 2.59 -2.12
N ALA A 154 7.38 3.67 -2.30
CA ALA A 154 7.24 4.57 -3.45
C ALA A 154 7.46 3.84 -4.80
N THR A 155 8.44 2.93 -4.86
CA THR A 155 8.71 2.11 -6.06
C THR A 155 7.50 1.24 -6.40
N GLY A 156 6.93 0.55 -5.42
CA GLY A 156 5.71 -0.25 -5.62
C GLY A 156 4.52 0.59 -6.11
N GLN A 157 4.31 1.79 -5.58
CA GLN A 157 3.26 2.71 -6.04
C GLN A 157 3.52 3.18 -7.48
N GLY A 158 4.79 3.40 -7.85
CA GLY A 158 5.19 3.83 -9.19
C GLY A 158 4.88 2.82 -10.30
N THR A 159 4.59 1.56 -9.97
CA THR A 159 4.15 0.55 -10.95
C THR A 159 2.86 0.94 -11.67
N ILE A 160 2.06 1.83 -11.08
CA ILE A 160 0.89 2.43 -11.74
C ILE A 160 1.32 3.16 -13.01
N ALA A 161 2.36 3.99 -12.92
CA ALA A 161 2.90 4.73 -14.07
C ALA A 161 3.46 3.79 -15.13
N MET A 162 4.12 2.70 -14.72
CA MET A 162 4.62 1.68 -15.66
C MET A 162 3.48 1.06 -16.48
N GLU A 163 2.35 0.74 -15.85
CA GLU A 163 1.16 0.23 -16.54
C GLU A 163 0.54 1.30 -17.46
N ILE A 164 0.46 2.57 -17.02
CA ILE A 164 -0.06 3.67 -17.82
C ILE A 164 0.79 3.87 -19.08
N PHE A 165 2.11 3.97 -18.96
CA PHE A 165 3.00 4.15 -20.11
C PHE A 165 3.00 2.96 -21.07
N LYS A 166 2.70 1.76 -20.58
CA LYS A 166 2.55 0.58 -21.43
C LYS A 166 1.29 0.66 -22.29
N GLU A 167 0.19 1.20 -21.77
CA GLU A 167 -1.09 1.34 -22.49
C GLU A 167 -1.15 2.64 -23.31
N LEU A 168 -0.54 3.72 -22.84
CA LEU A 168 -0.47 5.04 -23.49
C LEU A 168 0.98 5.57 -23.51
N PRO A 169 1.82 5.11 -24.45
CA PRO A 169 3.24 5.48 -24.47
C PRO A 169 3.54 6.97 -24.71
N LEU A 170 2.57 7.72 -25.19
CA LEU A 170 2.71 9.15 -25.54
C LEU A 170 2.00 10.10 -24.58
N VAL A 171 1.67 9.63 -23.36
CA VAL A 171 1.04 10.49 -22.35
C VAL A 171 2.10 11.26 -21.54
#